data_058db9eb8299d7a165a6f8bdce0529c8
#
_entry.id   058db9eb8299d7a165a6f8bdce0529c8
#
_cell.length_a   1.000
_cell.length_b   1.000
_cell.length_c   1.000
_cell.angle_alpha   90.00
_cell.angle_beta   90.00
_cell.angle_gamma   90.00
#
_symmetry.space_group_name_H-M   'P 1'
#
loop_
_entity.id
_entity.type
_entity.pdbx_description
1 polymer ?
#
loop_
_entity_poly.entity_id
_entity_poly.type
_entity_poly.pdbx_seq_one_letter_code
_entity_poly.pdbx_strand_id
1 'polypeptide(L)'
;RLLMVRQYRNALERYTLELPAGKLDDPKEEGIVCAARELEEETGYRSDKLEWLITLRTTVAFCDERIEIFAAHDLIPTRQNLDEDEYIDVKAYTLDELKKKIFSGEIEDSKTIAAIMAYAVKYNR
;
A
#
# COMPACT_ATOMS: atom_id res chain seq x y z
N ARG A 1 -12.32 6.39 4.41
CA ARG A 1 -11.05 6.10 5.09
C ARG A 1 -10.19 5.16 4.26
N LEU A 2 -8.90 5.24 4.46
CA LEU A 2 -7.93 4.41 3.76
C LEU A 2 -7.23 3.49 4.75
N LEU A 3 -7.11 2.20 4.40
CA LEU A 3 -6.39 1.24 5.24
C LEU A 3 -4.89 1.41 5.03
N MET A 4 -4.18 1.52 6.15
CA MET A 4 -2.73 1.62 6.16
C MET A 4 -2.16 0.52 7.05
N VAL A 5 -0.92 0.16 6.78
CA VAL A 5 -0.18 -0.81 7.59
C VAL A 5 1.00 -0.15 8.26
N ARG A 6 1.24 -0.54 9.51
CA ARG A 6 2.40 -0.07 10.27
C ARG A 6 3.31 -1.26 10.48
N GLN A 7 4.57 -1.10 10.11
CA GLN A 7 5.55 -2.16 10.24
C GLN A 7 6.94 -1.62 10.52
N TYR A 8 7.79 -2.43 11.13
CA TYR A 8 9.16 -2.06 11.40
C TYR A 8 10.01 -2.29 10.15
N ARG A 9 10.80 -1.28 9.79
CA ARG A 9 11.74 -1.34 8.64
C ARG A 9 13.18 -1.29 9.14
N ASN A 10 13.89 -2.40 9.02
CA ASN A 10 15.28 -2.51 9.47
C ASN A 10 16.19 -1.46 8.82
N ALA A 11 16.00 -1.17 7.54
CA ALA A 11 16.82 -0.19 6.83
C ALA A 11 16.77 1.20 7.46
N LEU A 12 15.65 1.56 8.07
CA LEU A 12 15.44 2.86 8.71
C LEU A 12 15.51 2.78 10.23
N GLU A 13 15.57 1.57 10.78
CA GLU A 13 15.57 1.30 12.22
C GLU A 13 14.39 1.96 12.93
N ARG A 14 13.21 1.96 12.29
CA ARG A 14 11.99 2.53 12.87
C ARG A 14 10.75 1.95 12.22
N TYR A 15 9.61 2.20 12.87
CA TYR A 15 8.31 1.87 12.30
C TYR A 15 7.95 2.88 11.21
N THR A 16 7.30 2.39 10.16
CA THR A 16 6.77 3.22 9.08
C THR A 16 5.29 2.99 8.92
N LEU A 17 4.59 3.99 8.40
CA LEU A 17 3.21 3.88 8.00
C LEU A 17 3.17 3.83 6.48
N GLU A 18 2.64 2.74 5.94
CA GLU A 18 2.65 2.47 4.51
C GLU A 18 1.31 1.92 4.04
N LEU A 19 1.09 1.94 2.73
CA LEU A 19 0.00 1.17 2.15
C LEU A 19 0.38 -0.31 2.08
N PRO A 20 -0.60 -1.24 2.07
CA PRO A 20 -0.30 -2.66 1.90
C PRO A 20 0.39 -2.91 0.56
N ALA A 21 1.42 -3.72 0.56
CA ALA A 21 2.20 -4.00 -0.64
C ALA A 21 2.94 -5.33 -0.53
N GLY A 22 3.26 -5.89 -1.67
CA GLY A 22 4.06 -7.10 -1.73
C GLY A 22 4.60 -7.34 -3.13
N LYS A 23 5.45 -8.36 -3.25
CA LYS A 23 6.07 -8.73 -4.51
C LYS A 23 5.25 -9.81 -5.20
N LEU A 24 5.36 -9.86 -6.54
CA LEU A 24 4.79 -10.94 -7.32
C LEU A 24 5.37 -12.29 -6.84
N ASP A 25 4.51 -13.28 -6.66
CA ASP A 25 4.96 -14.64 -6.33
C ASP A 25 5.67 -15.30 -7.50
N ASP A 26 5.24 -14.94 -8.71
CA ASP A 26 5.74 -15.50 -9.96
C ASP A 26 5.85 -14.33 -10.96
N PRO A 27 6.91 -14.27 -11.79
CA PRO A 27 7.02 -13.23 -12.81
C PRO A 27 5.81 -13.15 -13.75
N LYS A 28 5.02 -14.21 -13.85
CA LYS A 28 3.82 -14.25 -14.71
C LYS A 28 2.55 -13.85 -13.98
N GLU A 29 2.62 -13.62 -12.66
CA GLU A 29 1.46 -13.17 -11.89
C GLU A 29 1.06 -11.77 -12.35
N GLU A 30 -0.24 -11.55 -12.58
CA GLU A 30 -0.74 -10.22 -12.92
C GLU A 30 -0.71 -9.31 -11.68
N GLY A 31 -0.42 -8.03 -11.89
CA GLY A 31 -0.35 -7.06 -10.80
C GLY A 31 -1.62 -7.00 -9.97
N ILE A 32 -2.78 -7.05 -10.60
CA ILE A 32 -4.06 -7.00 -9.89
C ILE A 32 -4.29 -8.24 -9.00
N VAL A 33 -3.83 -9.41 -9.44
CA VAL A 33 -3.90 -10.65 -8.65
C VAL A 33 -2.99 -10.55 -7.44
N CYS A 34 -1.77 -10.06 -7.63
CA CYS A 34 -0.83 -9.82 -6.56
C CYS A 34 -1.39 -8.83 -5.54
N ALA A 35 -1.93 -7.71 -6.02
CA ALA A 35 -2.51 -6.68 -5.15
C ALA A 35 -3.65 -7.24 -4.30
N ALA A 36 -4.55 -8.02 -4.89
CA ALA A 36 -5.66 -8.65 -4.18
C ALA A 36 -5.16 -9.60 -3.09
N ARG A 37 -4.17 -10.42 -3.43
CA ARG A 37 -3.58 -11.38 -2.50
C ARG A 37 -2.89 -10.69 -1.32
N GLU A 38 -2.04 -9.71 -1.61
CA GLU A 38 -1.31 -8.99 -0.58
C GLU A 38 -2.23 -8.17 0.33
N LEU A 39 -3.28 -7.58 -0.24
CA LEU A 39 -4.28 -6.88 0.56
C LEU A 39 -4.87 -7.81 1.61
N GLU A 40 -5.30 -9.00 1.22
CA GLU A 40 -5.90 -9.95 2.13
C GLU A 40 -4.90 -10.48 3.15
N GLU A 41 -3.71 -10.89 2.70
CA GLU A 41 -2.68 -11.45 3.59
C GLU A 41 -2.23 -10.44 4.65
N GLU A 42 -2.00 -9.20 4.26
CA GLU A 42 -1.49 -8.18 5.18
C GLU A 42 -2.56 -7.53 6.05
N THR A 43 -3.76 -7.33 5.52
CA THR A 43 -4.78 -6.54 6.22
C THR A 43 -5.95 -7.35 6.77
N GLY A 44 -6.19 -8.55 6.25
CA GLY A 44 -7.38 -9.31 6.59
C GLY A 44 -8.65 -8.76 5.94
N TYR A 45 -8.51 -8.04 4.84
CA TYR A 45 -9.63 -7.57 4.03
C TYR A 45 -9.41 -7.97 2.58
N ARG A 46 -10.49 -8.21 1.88
CA ARG A 46 -10.47 -8.43 0.43
C ARG A 46 -11.42 -7.47 -0.27
N SER A 47 -11.30 -7.35 -1.57
CA SER A 47 -12.18 -6.52 -2.38
C SER A 47 -12.43 -7.18 -3.73
N ASP A 48 -13.69 -7.11 -4.18
CA ASP A 48 -14.06 -7.53 -5.54
C ASP A 48 -13.96 -6.37 -6.52
N LYS A 49 -13.59 -5.18 -6.04
CA LYS A 49 -13.54 -3.94 -6.83
C LYS A 49 -12.18 -3.29 -6.71
N LEU A 50 -11.18 -3.88 -7.37
CA LEU A 50 -9.87 -3.27 -7.51
C LEU A 50 -9.80 -2.57 -8.86
N GLU A 51 -9.28 -1.32 -8.86
CA GLU A 51 -9.01 -0.61 -10.11
C GLU A 51 -7.60 -0.06 -10.10
N TRP A 52 -6.95 -0.13 -11.24
CA TRP A 52 -5.62 0.45 -11.40
C TRP A 52 -5.68 1.96 -11.20
N LEU A 53 -4.77 2.47 -10.38
CA LEU A 53 -4.68 3.89 -10.08
C LEU A 53 -3.54 4.54 -10.84
N ILE A 54 -2.30 4.10 -10.57
CA ILE A 54 -1.09 4.56 -11.24
C ILE A 54 -0.06 3.45 -11.29
N THR A 55 0.94 3.63 -12.17
CA THR A 55 2.15 2.83 -12.17
C THR A 55 3.32 3.78 -12.00
N LEU A 56 4.26 3.43 -11.12
CA LEU A 56 5.43 4.26 -10.88
C LEU A 56 6.72 3.44 -11.01
N ARG A 57 7.81 4.14 -11.23
CA ARG A 57 9.18 3.62 -11.16
C ARG A 57 9.82 4.21 -9.91
N THR A 58 10.41 3.38 -9.08
CA THR A 58 10.95 3.86 -7.80
C THR A 58 12.18 4.74 -7.98
N THR A 59 13.08 4.37 -8.88
CA THR A 59 14.33 5.12 -9.08
C THR A 59 14.81 4.99 -10.53
N VAL A 60 14.30 5.84 -11.42
CA VAL A 60 14.57 5.74 -12.86
C VAL A 60 16.06 5.89 -13.22
N ALA A 61 16.87 6.48 -12.34
CA ALA A 61 18.27 6.72 -12.63
C ALA A 61 19.11 5.45 -12.70
N PHE A 62 18.77 4.42 -11.91
CA PHE A 62 19.61 3.22 -11.83
C PHE A 62 18.84 1.92 -11.54
N CYS A 63 17.54 1.98 -11.45
CA CYS A 63 16.72 0.83 -11.08
C CYS A 63 15.53 0.72 -12.03
N ASP A 64 15.15 -0.50 -12.38
CA ASP A 64 14.00 -0.73 -13.24
C ASP A 64 12.75 -1.17 -12.48
N GLU A 65 12.78 -1.09 -11.16
CA GLU A 65 11.64 -1.48 -10.33
C GLU A 65 10.38 -0.72 -10.70
N ARG A 66 9.31 -1.47 -10.93
CA ARG A 66 8.00 -0.93 -11.25
C ARG A 66 7.02 -1.34 -10.17
N ILE A 67 6.20 -0.39 -9.73
CA ILE A 67 5.14 -0.64 -8.76
C ILE A 67 3.81 -0.25 -9.39
N GLU A 68 2.88 -1.19 -9.44
CA GLU A 68 1.51 -0.92 -9.84
C GLU A 68 0.67 -0.70 -8.60
N ILE A 69 -0.08 0.40 -8.58
CA ILE A 69 -0.90 0.79 -7.43
C ILE A 69 -2.37 0.70 -7.81
N PHE A 70 -3.13 -0.02 -7.00
CA PHE A 70 -4.56 -0.24 -7.19
C PHE A 70 -5.35 0.37 -6.05
N ALA A 71 -6.53 0.91 -6.36
CA ALA A 71 -7.50 1.31 -5.35
C ALA A 71 -8.46 0.14 -5.12
N ALA A 72 -8.69 -0.21 -3.88
CA ALA A 72 -9.61 -1.26 -3.50
C ALA A 72 -10.84 -0.64 -2.83
N HIS A 73 -12.01 -0.97 -3.34
CA HIS A 73 -13.28 -0.42 -2.85
C HIS A 73 -14.13 -1.51 -2.21
N ASP A 74 -15.02 -1.12 -1.31
CA ASP A 74 -15.99 -2.00 -0.67
C ASP A 74 -15.32 -3.22 -0.03
N LEU A 75 -14.45 -2.97 0.93
CA LEU A 75 -13.67 -4.00 1.60
C LEU A 75 -14.53 -4.97 2.38
N ILE A 76 -14.18 -6.25 2.31
CA ILE A 76 -14.87 -7.35 2.97
C ILE A 76 -13.93 -7.96 3.99
N PRO A 77 -14.33 -8.06 5.29
CA PRO A 77 -13.46 -8.65 6.31
C PRO A 77 -13.15 -10.13 6.04
N THR A 78 -11.89 -10.49 6.22
CA THR A 78 -11.40 -11.87 6.17
C THR A 78 -10.37 -12.07 7.29
N ARG A 79 -9.25 -12.72 7.01
CA ARG A 79 -8.19 -12.94 7.99
C ARG A 79 -6.83 -12.57 7.42
N GLN A 80 -6.01 -11.94 8.27
CA GLN A 80 -4.59 -11.77 7.97
C GLN A 80 -3.92 -13.14 7.85
N ASN A 81 -2.92 -13.21 6.98
CA ASN A 81 -2.07 -14.39 6.82
C ASN A 81 -0.63 -13.92 6.61
N LEU A 82 -0.01 -13.48 7.71
CA LEU A 82 1.34 -12.95 7.69
C LEU A 82 2.37 -14.08 7.67
N ASP A 83 3.54 -13.81 7.10
CA ASP A 83 4.68 -14.70 7.20
C ASP A 83 5.15 -14.77 8.65
N GLU A 84 5.90 -15.82 9.00
CA GLU A 84 6.32 -16.12 10.37
C GLU A 84 7.02 -14.94 11.05
N ASP A 85 7.80 -14.17 10.30
CA ASP A 85 8.58 -13.04 10.79
C ASP A 85 7.96 -11.68 10.53
N GLU A 86 6.74 -11.64 10.01
CA GLU A 86 6.03 -10.40 9.76
C GLU A 86 5.17 -9.97 10.95
N TYR A 87 5.26 -8.67 11.28
CA TYR A 87 4.44 -8.05 12.33
C TYR A 87 3.87 -6.76 11.75
N ILE A 88 2.59 -6.80 11.39
CA ILE A 88 1.92 -5.70 10.70
C ILE A 88 0.64 -5.32 11.44
N ASP A 89 0.56 -4.06 11.84
CA ASP A 89 -0.66 -3.48 12.41
C ASP A 89 -1.44 -2.77 11.31
N VAL A 90 -2.76 -2.93 11.32
CA VAL A 90 -3.66 -2.33 10.33
C VAL A 90 -4.55 -1.29 10.99
N LYS A 91 -4.66 -0.13 10.37
CA LYS A 91 -5.55 0.93 10.85
C LYS A 91 -6.08 1.75 9.68
N ALA A 92 -7.32 2.23 9.83
CA ALA A 92 -7.95 3.10 8.85
C ALA A 92 -7.75 4.57 9.25
N TYR A 93 -7.42 5.40 8.25
CA TYR A 93 -7.21 6.85 8.44
C TYR A 93 -8.07 7.61 7.44
N THR A 94 -8.44 8.82 7.81
CA THR A 94 -9.07 9.73 6.85
C THR A 94 -7.99 10.25 5.89
N LEU A 95 -8.41 10.67 4.71
CA LEU A 95 -7.48 11.24 3.74
C LEU A 95 -6.79 12.48 4.29
N ASP A 96 -7.52 13.34 5.02
CA ASP A 96 -6.94 14.54 5.63
C ASP A 96 -5.86 14.20 6.66
N GLU A 97 -6.07 13.17 7.49
CA GLU A 97 -5.05 12.71 8.42
C GLU A 97 -3.78 12.27 7.69
N LEU A 98 -3.94 11.53 6.59
CA LEU A 98 -2.80 11.04 5.81
C LEU A 98 -2.04 12.18 5.12
N LYS A 99 -2.76 13.17 4.59
CA LYS A 99 -2.13 14.36 4.01
C LYS A 99 -1.27 15.08 5.06
N LYS A 100 -1.81 15.28 6.26
CA LYS A 100 -1.06 15.92 7.34
C LYS A 100 0.19 15.11 7.71
N LYS A 101 0.10 13.80 7.73
CA LYS A 101 1.25 12.93 8.04
C LYS A 101 2.33 12.99 6.97
N ILE A 102 1.96 13.20 5.71
CA ILE A 102 2.91 13.40 4.63
C ILE A 102 3.69 14.71 4.86
N PHE A 103 2.96 15.81 5.09
CA PHE A 103 3.60 17.13 5.24
C PHE A 103 4.37 17.30 6.55
N SER A 104 4.05 16.52 7.57
CA SER A 104 4.81 16.51 8.83
C SER A 104 6.08 15.65 8.75
N GLY A 105 6.24 14.87 7.68
CA GLY A 105 7.37 13.95 7.55
C GLY A 105 7.19 12.60 8.23
N GLU A 106 6.03 12.33 8.81
CA GLU A 106 5.74 11.03 9.42
C GLU A 106 5.61 9.93 8.36
N ILE A 107 5.04 10.24 7.20
CA ILE A 107 4.99 9.35 6.05
C ILE A 107 6.05 9.80 5.05
N GLU A 108 7.04 8.93 4.81
CA GLU A 108 8.15 9.22 3.91
C GLU A 108 8.26 8.22 2.76
N ASP A 109 7.56 7.09 2.84
CA ASP A 109 7.64 6.06 1.81
C ASP A 109 7.10 6.58 0.47
N SER A 110 7.92 6.52 -0.57
CA SER A 110 7.60 7.12 -1.86
C SER A 110 6.34 6.54 -2.50
N LYS A 111 6.16 5.23 -2.50
CA LYS A 111 4.97 4.62 -3.10
C LYS A 111 3.69 5.00 -2.35
N THR A 112 3.79 5.12 -1.03
CA THR A 112 2.67 5.51 -0.17
C THR A 112 2.26 6.95 -0.45
N ILE A 113 3.22 7.87 -0.50
CA ILE A 113 2.97 9.28 -0.80
C ILE A 113 2.33 9.42 -2.19
N ALA A 114 2.91 8.78 -3.20
CA ALA A 114 2.39 8.85 -4.56
C ALA A 114 0.96 8.31 -4.64
N ALA A 115 0.68 7.20 -3.98
CA ALA A 115 -0.65 6.59 -3.98
C ALA A 115 -1.70 7.48 -3.31
N ILE A 116 -1.38 8.05 -2.16
CA ILE A 116 -2.29 8.93 -1.42
C ILE A 116 -2.61 10.17 -2.26
N MET A 117 -1.60 10.80 -2.84
CA MET A 117 -1.79 11.99 -3.66
C MET A 117 -2.56 11.69 -4.96
N ALA A 118 -2.25 10.58 -5.62
CA ALA A 118 -2.97 10.17 -6.83
C ALA A 118 -4.44 9.88 -6.52
N TYR A 119 -4.70 9.21 -5.41
CA TYR A 119 -6.06 8.93 -4.94
C TYR A 119 -6.82 10.24 -4.70
N ALA A 120 -6.20 11.17 -3.99
CA ALA A 120 -6.82 12.46 -3.68
C ALA A 120 -7.20 13.22 -4.96
N VAL A 121 -6.31 13.25 -5.94
CA VAL A 121 -6.55 13.94 -7.21
C VAL A 121 -7.63 13.25 -8.02
N LYS A 122 -7.55 11.92 -8.16
CA LYS A 122 -8.49 11.16 -8.99
C LYS A 122 -9.93 11.26 -8.48
N TYR A 123 -10.10 11.19 -7.17
CA TYR A 123 -11.44 11.22 -6.55
C TYR A 123 -11.82 12.61 -6.02
N ASN A 124 -11.01 13.61 -6.31
CA ASN A 124 -11.25 15.01 -5.96
C ASN A 124 -11.53 15.22 -4.46
N ARG A 125 -10.62 14.71 -3.65
CA ARG A 125 -10.77 14.72 -2.18
C ARG A 125 -9.56 15.28 -1.44
#